data_b1caffcc3bc3e23f7fa9b9410b9fc02f
#
_entry.id   b1caffcc3bc3e23f7fa9b9410b9fc02f
#
_cell.length_a   1.000
_cell.length_b   1.000
_cell.length_c   1.000
_cell.angle_alpha   90.00
_cell.angle_beta   90.00
_cell.angle_gamma   90.00
#
_symmetry.space_group_name_H-M   'P 1'
#
loop_
_entity.id
_entity.type
_entity.pdbx_description
1 polymer ?
#
loop_
_entity_poly.entity_id
_entity_poly.type
_entity_poly.pdbx_seq_one_letter_code
_entity_poly.pdbx_strand_id
1 'polypeptide(L)'
;MEEKIVFHCENVNLSYKTKQCLFNVNLDIYEKKVTAFIGPSGCGKSTLLRCFNRMNDLIDGCKITGKIEYNSEDIFSINPLILRKNVGMVFQNPNPFPMSIFDNVAYGLKCQGIKNKEKLKEIVISSLKKAALYDEVKDRLKDSALSLSGGQQQRLCIARAIALSPSVILMD
;
A
#
# COMPACT_ATOMS: atom_id res chain seq x y z
N MET A 1 -24.46 14.20 -6.12
CA MET A 1 -23.30 13.66 -6.85
C MET A 1 -23.22 12.19 -6.48
N GLU A 2 -23.26 11.29 -7.45
CA GLU A 2 -23.10 9.87 -7.21
C GLU A 2 -21.69 9.61 -6.63
N GLU A 3 -21.63 8.86 -5.55
CA GLU A 3 -20.34 8.47 -4.94
C GLU A 3 -19.68 7.42 -5.84
N LYS A 4 -18.50 7.72 -6.36
CA LYS A 4 -17.77 6.80 -7.24
C LYS A 4 -17.17 5.67 -6.44
N ILE A 5 -17.50 4.43 -6.80
CA ILE A 5 -16.91 3.22 -6.23
C ILE A 5 -15.49 3.04 -6.81
N VAL A 6 -14.51 2.85 -5.94
CA VAL A 6 -13.13 2.55 -6.31
C VAL A 6 -12.81 1.06 -6.22
N PHE A 7 -13.36 0.36 -5.22
CA PHE A 7 -13.36 -1.10 -5.17
C PHE A 7 -14.77 -1.62 -4.98
N HIS A 8 -15.10 -2.64 -5.75
CA HIS A 8 -16.32 -3.43 -5.62
C HIS A 8 -15.97 -4.89 -5.36
N CYS A 9 -16.52 -5.47 -4.31
CA CYS A 9 -16.36 -6.88 -3.96
C CYS A 9 -17.71 -7.58 -3.98
N GLU A 10 -17.78 -8.71 -4.68
CA GLU A 10 -18.97 -9.54 -4.76
C GLU A 10 -18.63 -11.01 -4.47
N ASN A 11 -19.26 -11.56 -3.44
CA ASN A 11 -19.13 -12.98 -3.01
C ASN A 11 -17.65 -13.42 -2.82
N VAL A 12 -16.78 -12.54 -2.30
CA VAL A 12 -15.37 -12.83 -2.18
C VAL A 12 -15.11 -13.80 -1.05
N ASN A 13 -14.48 -14.92 -1.41
CA ASN A 13 -13.98 -15.93 -0.48
C ASN A 13 -12.48 -16.08 -0.66
N LEU A 14 -11.75 -16.34 0.44
CA LEU A 14 -10.33 -16.61 0.39
C LEU A 14 -9.96 -17.72 1.35
N SER A 15 -9.13 -18.64 0.87
CA SER A 15 -8.54 -19.69 1.70
C SER A 15 -7.03 -19.76 1.50
N TYR A 16 -6.30 -20.06 2.57
CA TYR A 16 -4.89 -20.43 2.54
C TYR A 16 -4.81 -21.94 2.76
N LYS A 17 -4.41 -22.68 1.72
CA LYS A 17 -4.44 -24.15 1.72
C LYS A 17 -5.84 -24.66 2.09
N THR A 18 -6.01 -25.25 3.27
CA THR A 18 -7.28 -25.80 3.76
C THR A 18 -8.06 -24.84 4.68
N LYS A 19 -7.46 -23.72 5.11
CA LYS A 19 -8.08 -22.78 6.05
C LYS A 19 -8.76 -21.64 5.30
N GLN A 20 -10.08 -21.55 5.37
CA GLN A 20 -10.83 -20.41 4.87
C GLN A 20 -10.69 -19.22 5.83
N CYS A 21 -10.44 -18.02 5.29
CA CYS A 21 -10.20 -16.79 6.03
C CYS A 21 -11.18 -15.67 5.68
N LEU A 22 -11.71 -15.65 4.46
CA LEU A 22 -12.79 -14.74 4.06
C LEU A 22 -13.98 -15.55 3.59
N PHE A 23 -15.18 -15.11 3.96
CA PHE A 23 -16.44 -15.80 3.73
C PHE A 23 -17.42 -14.83 3.10
N ASN A 24 -17.72 -15.02 1.82
CA ASN A 24 -18.79 -14.31 1.09
C ASN A 24 -18.79 -12.78 1.33
N VAL A 25 -17.63 -12.15 1.21
CA VAL A 25 -17.49 -10.71 1.46
C VAL A 25 -18.10 -9.93 0.30
N ASN A 26 -19.04 -9.04 0.62
CA ASN A 26 -19.67 -8.09 -0.28
C ASN A 26 -19.45 -6.70 0.27
N LEU A 27 -18.84 -5.79 -0.52
CA LEU A 27 -18.37 -4.50 -0.02
C LEU A 27 -18.10 -3.54 -1.16
N ASP A 28 -18.51 -2.29 -0.99
CA ASP A 28 -18.12 -1.16 -1.83
C ASP A 28 -17.20 -0.20 -1.05
N ILE A 29 -16.11 0.22 -1.68
CA ILE A 29 -15.21 1.25 -1.17
C ILE A 29 -15.28 2.45 -2.12
N TYR A 30 -15.53 3.61 -1.56
CA TYR A 30 -15.75 4.84 -2.31
C TYR A 30 -14.50 5.70 -2.43
N GLU A 31 -14.39 6.40 -3.56
CA GLU A 31 -13.30 7.34 -3.83
C GLU A 31 -13.33 8.52 -2.84
N LYS A 32 -12.15 9.00 -2.44
CA LYS A 32 -11.98 10.16 -1.54
C LYS A 32 -12.63 9.99 -0.15
N LYS A 33 -12.81 8.74 0.28
CA LYS A 33 -13.31 8.40 1.61
C LYS A 33 -12.26 7.64 2.40
N VAL A 34 -12.39 7.69 3.71
CA VAL A 34 -11.66 6.80 4.64
C VAL A 34 -12.60 5.68 5.03
N THR A 35 -12.24 4.44 4.67
CA THR A 35 -12.97 3.23 5.06
C THR A 35 -12.14 2.49 6.11
N ALA A 36 -12.72 2.23 7.28
CA ALA A 36 -12.06 1.50 8.36
C ALA A 36 -12.69 0.12 8.54
N PHE A 37 -11.86 -0.93 8.58
CA PHE A 37 -12.28 -2.28 8.93
C PHE A 37 -12.09 -2.51 10.43
N ILE A 38 -13.17 -2.73 11.16
CA ILE A 38 -13.17 -2.93 12.60
C ILE A 38 -13.57 -4.38 12.91
N GLY A 39 -12.89 -5.02 13.84
CA GLY A 39 -13.19 -6.39 14.27
C GLY A 39 -12.05 -7.01 15.08
N PRO A 40 -12.27 -8.18 15.69
CA PRO A 40 -11.27 -8.84 16.52
C PRO A 40 -10.02 -9.25 15.73
N SER A 41 -8.94 -9.56 16.46
CA SER A 41 -7.72 -10.09 15.84
C SER A 41 -8.03 -11.42 15.14
N GLY A 42 -7.45 -11.61 13.95
CA GLY A 42 -7.62 -12.83 13.16
C GLY A 42 -8.91 -12.95 12.35
N CYS A 43 -9.81 -11.95 12.36
CA CYS A 43 -11.07 -12.03 11.59
C CYS A 43 -10.92 -11.75 10.07
N GLY A 44 -9.69 -11.60 9.55
CA GLY A 44 -9.45 -11.48 8.11
C GLY A 44 -9.23 -10.07 7.57
N LYS A 45 -9.14 -9.01 8.41
CA LYS A 45 -8.96 -7.61 7.95
C LYS A 45 -7.74 -7.44 7.05
N SER A 46 -6.56 -7.86 7.53
CA SER A 46 -5.31 -7.80 6.76
C SER A 46 -5.37 -8.68 5.51
N THR A 47 -6.06 -9.82 5.58
CA THR A 47 -6.27 -10.70 4.43
C THR A 47 -7.09 -10.00 3.35
N LEU A 48 -8.18 -9.31 3.73
CA LEU A 48 -9.01 -8.54 2.81
C LEU A 48 -8.23 -7.36 2.20
N LEU A 49 -7.49 -6.59 3.03
CA LEU A 49 -6.66 -5.49 2.53
C LEU A 49 -5.66 -5.97 1.46
N ARG A 50 -5.02 -7.12 1.69
CA ARG A 50 -4.06 -7.72 0.74
C ARG A 50 -4.70 -8.27 -0.53
N CYS A 51 -6.02 -8.45 -0.58
CA CYS A 51 -6.73 -8.76 -1.82
C CYS A 51 -6.67 -7.56 -2.78
N PHE A 52 -6.89 -6.34 -2.30
CA PHE A 52 -7.01 -5.13 -3.15
C PHE A 52 -5.77 -4.78 -3.95
N ASN A 53 -4.59 -5.22 -3.52
CA ASN A 53 -3.33 -5.03 -4.25
C ASN A 53 -2.67 -6.34 -4.69
N ARG A 54 -3.40 -7.45 -4.60
CA ARG A 54 -2.95 -8.79 -5.00
C ARG A 54 -1.68 -9.26 -4.27
N MET A 55 -1.45 -8.78 -3.03
CA MET A 55 -0.32 -9.28 -2.21
C MET A 55 -0.54 -10.73 -1.76
N ASN A 56 -1.78 -11.21 -1.74
CA ASN A 56 -2.09 -12.61 -1.44
C ASN A 56 -1.60 -13.58 -2.52
N ASP A 57 -1.36 -13.11 -3.77
CA ASP A 57 -0.79 -13.91 -4.85
C ASP A 57 0.62 -14.44 -4.51
N LEU A 58 1.30 -13.79 -3.57
CA LEU A 58 2.66 -14.17 -3.12
C LEU A 58 2.64 -15.27 -2.06
N ILE A 59 1.47 -15.73 -1.63
CA ILE A 59 1.31 -16.72 -0.57
C ILE A 59 0.92 -18.06 -1.18
N ASP A 60 1.78 -19.05 -1.01
CA ASP A 60 1.54 -20.39 -1.54
C ASP A 60 0.27 -21.01 -1.01
N GLY A 61 -0.56 -21.54 -1.93
CA GLY A 61 -1.83 -22.15 -1.60
C GLY A 61 -2.94 -21.15 -1.29
N CYS A 62 -2.76 -19.85 -1.59
CA CYS A 62 -3.85 -18.89 -1.56
C CYS A 62 -4.81 -19.13 -2.73
N LYS A 63 -6.09 -19.24 -2.42
CA LYS A 63 -7.18 -19.33 -3.40
C LYS A 63 -8.21 -18.26 -3.11
N ILE A 64 -8.52 -17.44 -4.12
CA ILE A 64 -9.54 -16.40 -4.06
C ILE A 64 -10.62 -16.73 -5.06
N THR A 65 -11.88 -16.62 -4.66
CA THR A 65 -13.06 -16.76 -5.53
C THR A 65 -13.99 -15.59 -5.29
N GLY A 66 -14.95 -15.39 -6.17
CA GLY A 66 -15.79 -14.20 -6.21
C GLY A 66 -15.18 -13.13 -7.10
N LYS A 67 -15.70 -11.91 -7.04
CA LYS A 67 -15.31 -10.80 -7.90
C LYS A 67 -14.72 -9.68 -7.07
N ILE A 68 -13.59 -9.12 -7.51
CA ILE A 68 -13.00 -7.91 -6.95
C ILE A 68 -12.65 -6.99 -8.12
N GLU A 69 -13.27 -5.83 -8.16
CA GLU A 69 -13.02 -4.83 -9.19
C GLU A 69 -12.32 -3.61 -8.59
N TYR A 70 -11.43 -3.03 -9.38
CA TYR A 70 -10.80 -1.73 -9.14
C TYR A 70 -11.14 -0.80 -10.30
N ASN A 71 -11.89 0.28 -10.01
CA ASN A 71 -12.44 1.18 -11.04
C ASN A 71 -13.20 0.44 -12.14
N SER A 72 -14.07 -0.52 -11.76
CA SER A 72 -14.90 -1.35 -12.67
C SER A 72 -14.10 -2.32 -13.56
N GLU A 73 -12.84 -2.59 -13.25
CA GLU A 73 -12.01 -3.58 -13.93
C GLU A 73 -11.63 -4.69 -12.94
N ASP A 74 -11.76 -5.96 -13.37
CA ASP A 74 -11.36 -7.12 -12.54
C ASP A 74 -9.87 -7.01 -12.19
N ILE A 75 -9.54 -7.02 -10.87
CA ILE A 75 -8.15 -6.90 -10.42
C ILE A 75 -7.24 -8.00 -10.95
N PHE A 76 -7.79 -9.17 -11.30
CA PHE A 76 -7.00 -10.28 -11.85
C PHE A 76 -6.67 -10.09 -13.34
N SER A 77 -7.38 -9.23 -14.06
CA SER A 77 -7.04 -8.81 -15.43
C SER A 77 -5.94 -7.74 -15.45
N ILE A 78 -5.79 -6.97 -14.38
CA ILE A 78 -4.81 -5.88 -14.28
C ILE A 78 -3.42 -6.45 -14.01
N ASN A 79 -2.40 -5.92 -14.70
CA ASN A 79 -1.00 -6.26 -14.37
C ASN A 79 -0.70 -5.89 -12.90
N PRO A 80 -0.20 -6.83 -12.07
CA PRO A 80 0.06 -6.59 -10.65
C PRO A 80 0.98 -5.40 -10.35
N LEU A 81 1.94 -5.10 -11.23
CA LEU A 81 2.84 -3.96 -11.07
C LEU A 81 2.08 -2.63 -11.26
N ILE A 82 1.15 -2.58 -12.22
CA ILE A 82 0.31 -1.40 -12.45
C ILE A 82 -0.67 -1.24 -11.29
N LEU A 83 -1.30 -2.33 -10.84
CA LEU A 83 -2.22 -2.29 -9.70
C LEU A 83 -1.51 -1.79 -8.44
N ARG A 84 -0.35 -2.35 -8.08
CA ARG A 84 0.43 -1.98 -6.89
C ARG A 84 1.03 -0.58 -6.94
N LYS A 85 1.20 0.00 -8.14
CA LYS A 85 1.55 1.41 -8.31
C LYS A 85 0.41 2.32 -7.89
N ASN A 86 -0.83 1.97 -8.25
CA ASN A 86 -2.03 2.77 -7.99
C ASN A 86 -2.64 2.50 -6.61
N VAL A 87 -2.41 1.30 -6.05
CA VAL A 87 -2.90 0.84 -4.75
C VAL A 87 -1.70 0.58 -3.84
N GLY A 88 -1.24 1.63 -3.18
CA GLY A 88 -0.11 1.58 -2.25
C GLY A 88 -0.47 0.86 -0.95
N MET A 89 0.52 0.29 -0.26
CA MET A 89 0.32 -0.39 1.01
C MET A 89 1.35 0.03 2.05
N VAL A 90 0.87 0.29 3.25
CA VAL A 90 1.68 0.49 4.46
C VAL A 90 1.36 -0.66 5.41
N PHE A 91 2.40 -1.39 5.82
CA PHE A 91 2.26 -2.56 6.70
C PHE A 91 2.20 -2.17 8.17
N GLN A 92 1.56 -2.99 8.99
CA GLN A 92 1.46 -2.82 10.44
C GLN A 92 2.84 -2.69 11.10
N ASN A 93 3.80 -3.54 10.71
CA ASN A 93 5.18 -3.44 11.13
C ASN A 93 6.00 -2.65 10.10
N PRO A 94 6.78 -1.64 10.53
CA PRO A 94 7.66 -0.91 9.62
C PRO A 94 8.60 -1.85 8.87
N ASN A 95 8.77 -1.62 7.59
CA ASN A 95 9.65 -2.42 6.74
C ASN A 95 10.55 -1.54 5.84
N PRO A 96 11.36 -0.67 6.43
CA PRO A 96 12.30 0.12 5.64
C PRO A 96 13.31 -0.79 4.95
N PHE A 97 13.69 -0.43 3.73
CA PHE A 97 14.76 -1.12 3.02
C PHE A 97 16.12 -0.80 3.66
N PRO A 98 17.13 -1.71 3.61
CA PRO A 98 18.47 -1.47 4.14
C PRO A 98 19.28 -0.52 3.24
N MET A 99 18.78 0.70 3.09
CA MET A 99 19.35 1.79 2.30
C MET A 99 19.10 3.13 2.99
N SER A 100 19.54 4.23 2.38
CA SER A 100 19.37 5.56 2.97
C SER A 100 17.89 5.94 3.13
N ILE A 101 17.62 6.93 4.00
CA ILE A 101 16.29 7.54 4.16
C ILE A 101 15.80 8.06 2.81
N PHE A 102 16.66 8.79 2.08
CA PHE A 102 16.36 9.31 0.75
C PHE A 102 16.01 8.18 -0.24
N ASP A 103 16.87 7.15 -0.30
CA ASP A 103 16.68 6.07 -1.27
C ASP A 103 15.46 5.22 -0.98
N ASN A 104 15.05 5.07 0.28
CA ASN A 104 13.78 4.42 0.62
C ASN A 104 12.59 5.10 -0.06
N VAL A 105 12.49 6.42 0.03
CA VAL A 105 11.38 7.18 -0.58
C VAL A 105 11.52 7.24 -2.10
N ALA A 106 12.75 7.40 -2.60
CA ALA A 106 13.04 7.50 -4.04
C ALA A 106 12.95 6.15 -4.76
N TYR A 107 12.92 5.02 -4.05
CA TYR A 107 13.04 3.68 -4.64
C TYR A 107 12.02 3.43 -5.74
N GLY A 108 10.74 3.57 -5.45
CA GLY A 108 9.68 3.33 -6.42
C GLY A 108 9.72 4.29 -7.62
N LEU A 109 10.12 5.55 -7.38
CA LEU A 109 10.29 6.56 -8.44
C LEU A 109 11.41 6.15 -9.41
N LYS A 110 12.54 5.67 -8.87
CA LYS A 110 13.65 5.15 -9.67
C LYS A 110 13.24 3.93 -10.50
N CYS A 111 12.49 3.01 -9.91
CA CYS A 111 11.93 1.85 -10.62
C CYS A 111 10.98 2.26 -11.76
N GLN A 112 10.29 3.40 -11.65
CA GLN A 112 9.48 3.99 -12.73
C GLN A 112 10.32 4.75 -13.77
N GLY A 113 11.65 4.73 -13.68
CA GLY A 113 12.55 5.36 -14.64
C GLY A 113 12.76 6.86 -14.43
N ILE A 114 12.36 7.44 -13.29
CA ILE A 114 12.67 8.85 -12.97
C ILE A 114 14.14 8.96 -12.65
N LYS A 115 14.93 9.58 -13.55
CA LYS A 115 16.38 9.76 -13.43
C LYS A 115 16.79 11.18 -13.03
N ASN A 116 15.90 12.17 -13.18
CA ASN A 116 16.18 13.56 -12.85
C ASN A 116 16.34 13.70 -11.33
N LYS A 117 17.56 14.08 -10.89
CA LYS A 117 17.93 14.17 -9.47
C LYS A 117 17.16 15.27 -8.73
N GLU A 118 16.88 16.38 -9.38
CA GLU A 118 16.16 17.51 -8.77
C GLU A 118 14.69 17.13 -8.55
N LYS A 119 14.05 16.54 -9.56
CA LYS A 119 12.68 16.02 -9.45
C LYS A 119 12.55 14.94 -8.38
N LEU A 120 13.51 14.02 -8.30
CA LEU A 120 13.54 13.02 -7.21
C LEU A 120 13.62 13.68 -5.84
N LYS A 121 14.52 14.68 -5.68
CA LYS A 121 14.70 15.42 -4.42
C LYS A 121 13.42 16.15 -4.02
N GLU A 122 12.77 16.81 -4.96
CA GLU A 122 11.52 17.53 -4.73
C GLU A 122 10.41 16.58 -4.24
N ILE A 123 10.19 15.45 -4.93
CA ILE A 123 9.16 14.46 -4.55
C ILE A 123 9.49 13.84 -3.20
N VAL A 124 10.76 13.48 -2.94
CA VAL A 124 11.18 12.88 -1.66
C VAL A 124 10.92 13.85 -0.51
N ILE A 125 11.34 15.12 -0.63
CA ILE A 125 11.12 16.14 0.40
C ILE A 125 9.62 16.36 0.64
N SER A 126 8.83 16.49 -0.42
CA SER A 126 7.38 16.65 -0.33
C SER A 126 6.74 15.47 0.39
N SER A 127 7.13 14.24 0.05
CA SER A 127 6.60 13.03 0.67
C SER A 127 6.96 12.90 2.15
N LEU A 128 8.22 13.23 2.51
CA LEU A 128 8.66 13.26 3.90
C LEU A 128 7.91 14.32 4.72
N LYS A 129 7.63 15.49 4.14
CA LYS A 129 6.81 16.52 4.79
C LYS A 129 5.37 16.04 5.01
N LYS A 130 4.74 15.44 4.00
CA LYS A 130 3.39 14.88 4.11
C LYS A 130 3.30 13.76 5.17
N ALA A 131 4.37 13.00 5.36
CA ALA A 131 4.46 11.98 6.40
C ALA A 131 4.91 12.52 7.77
N ALA A 132 5.02 13.86 7.94
CA ALA A 132 5.48 14.52 9.17
C ALA A 132 6.82 13.98 9.68
N LEU A 133 7.77 13.69 8.76
CA LEU A 133 9.09 13.15 9.10
C LEU A 133 10.24 14.10 8.70
N TYR A 134 10.01 15.01 7.75
CA TYR A 134 11.09 15.80 7.13
C TYR A 134 11.95 16.57 8.14
N ASP A 135 11.33 17.28 9.07
CA ASP A 135 12.06 18.13 10.01
C ASP A 135 12.99 17.35 10.95
N GLU A 136 12.66 16.08 11.22
CA GLU A 136 13.48 15.19 12.05
C GLU A 136 14.68 14.59 11.29
N VAL A 137 14.61 14.54 9.93
CA VAL A 137 15.61 13.83 9.12
C VAL A 137 16.28 14.68 8.04
N LYS A 138 15.94 15.96 7.90
CA LYS A 138 16.40 16.83 6.80
C LYS A 138 17.92 16.90 6.67
N ASP A 139 18.65 16.83 7.79
CA ASP A 139 20.12 16.95 7.82
C ASP A 139 20.83 15.58 7.72
N ARG A 140 20.05 14.49 7.69
CA ARG A 140 20.54 13.09 7.71
C ARG A 140 19.87 12.18 6.67
N LEU A 141 19.44 12.73 5.55
CA LEU A 141 18.76 11.99 4.47
C LEU A 141 19.61 10.85 3.86
N LYS A 142 20.93 10.92 4.02
CA LYS A 142 21.89 9.90 3.55
C LYS A 142 22.13 8.79 4.56
N ASP A 143 21.68 8.94 5.81
CA ASP A 143 21.84 7.93 6.85
C ASP A 143 20.99 6.72 6.56
N SER A 144 21.37 5.59 7.14
CA SER A 144 20.59 4.34 7.04
C SER A 144 19.18 4.51 7.62
N ALA A 145 18.18 4.08 6.88
CA ALA A 145 16.80 4.06 7.36
C ALA A 145 16.59 3.13 8.57
N LEU A 146 17.47 2.14 8.74
CA LEU A 146 17.42 1.22 9.88
C LEU A 146 17.85 1.87 11.19
N SER A 147 18.54 3.03 11.16
CA SER A 147 18.90 3.80 12.35
C SER A 147 17.76 4.64 12.93
N LEU A 148 16.63 4.70 12.24
CA LEU A 148 15.45 5.44 12.68
C LEU A 148 14.71 4.69 13.81
N SER A 149 14.05 5.42 14.70
CA SER A 149 13.11 4.84 15.67
C SER A 149 11.93 4.17 14.96
N GLY A 150 11.22 3.24 15.62
CA GLY A 150 10.09 2.52 15.03
C GLY A 150 9.01 3.45 14.47
N GLY A 151 8.66 4.53 15.20
CA GLY A 151 7.71 5.53 14.72
C GLY A 151 8.21 6.32 13.50
N GLN A 152 9.52 6.65 13.45
CA GLN A 152 10.13 7.27 12.29
C GLN A 152 10.19 6.33 11.09
N GLN A 153 10.50 5.04 11.32
CA GLN A 153 10.45 4.01 10.26
C GLN A 153 9.04 3.87 9.69
N GLN A 154 8.00 3.90 10.52
CA GLN A 154 6.61 3.85 10.05
C GLN A 154 6.27 5.07 9.18
N ARG A 155 6.61 6.28 9.62
CA ARG A 155 6.42 7.49 8.81
C ARG A 155 7.25 7.46 7.52
N LEU A 156 8.44 6.86 7.53
CA LEU A 156 9.24 6.65 6.32
C LEU A 156 8.53 5.71 5.33
N CYS A 157 7.93 4.60 5.82
CA CYS A 157 7.15 3.70 4.97
C CYS A 157 5.91 4.39 4.38
N ILE A 158 5.26 5.29 5.14
CA ILE A 158 4.19 6.14 4.64
C ILE A 158 4.72 7.08 3.54
N ALA A 159 5.84 7.79 3.79
CA ALA A 159 6.46 8.69 2.79
C ALA A 159 6.79 7.92 1.50
N ARG A 160 7.33 6.71 1.61
CA ARG A 160 7.63 5.82 0.48
C ARG A 160 6.37 5.46 -0.32
N ALA A 161 5.28 5.14 0.36
CA ALA A 161 4.02 4.78 -0.29
C ALA A 161 3.41 5.97 -1.04
N ILE A 162 3.34 7.16 -0.42
CA ILE A 162 2.72 8.35 -1.03
C ILE A 162 3.58 8.98 -2.14
N ALA A 163 4.89 8.71 -2.18
CA ALA A 163 5.80 9.26 -3.19
C ALA A 163 5.40 8.87 -4.62
N LEU A 164 4.76 7.73 -4.79
CA LEU A 164 4.25 7.25 -6.07
C LEU A 164 2.91 7.88 -6.47
N SER A 165 2.33 8.73 -5.60
CA SER A 165 1.01 9.34 -5.78
C SER A 165 -0.08 8.31 -6.10
N PRO A 166 -0.22 7.25 -5.29
CA PRO A 166 -1.24 6.23 -5.52
C PRO A 166 -2.64 6.83 -5.36
N SER A 167 -3.62 6.27 -6.06
CA SER A 167 -5.04 6.67 -5.92
C SER A 167 -5.69 6.11 -4.65
N VAL A 168 -5.15 4.99 -4.14
CA VAL A 168 -5.60 4.36 -2.90
C VAL A 168 -4.38 4.01 -2.03
N ILE A 169 -4.53 4.19 -0.72
CA ILE A 169 -3.55 3.73 0.27
C ILE A 169 -4.23 2.75 1.21
N LEU A 170 -3.71 1.54 1.27
CA LEU A 170 -4.09 0.51 2.23
C LEU A 170 -3.19 0.64 3.46
N MET A 171 -3.78 0.70 4.64
CA MET A 171 -3.05 0.77 5.92
C MET A 171 -3.44 -0.44 6.78
N ASP A 172 -2.49 -1.37 6.97
CA ASP A 172 -2.65 -2.59 7.79
C ASP A 172 -2.15 -2.38 9.21
#